data_a10ed11d535d2a0ef2b079ba32997819
#
_entry.id   a10ed11d535d2a0ef2b079ba32997819
#
_cell.length_a   1.000
_cell.length_b   1.000
_cell.length_c   1.000
_cell.angle_alpha   90.00
_cell.angle_beta   90.00
_cell.angle_gamma   90.00
#
_symmetry.space_group_name_H-M   'P 1'
#
loop_
_entity.id
_entity.type
_entity.pdbx_description
1 polymer ?
#
loop_
_entity_poly.entity_id
_entity_poly.type
_entity_poly.pdbx_seq_one_letter_code
_entity_poly.pdbx_strand_id
1 'polypeptide(L)'
;MITTYFKSRILTIAAKYDIPLVADETFLLKPTADYDFSRIPFMMEENTSFQNLTVEVPNGMTEQEVFDRTFEKVTKINAGGGLVQDSEGKHLMIYRNGVWDLPKGMQEKDEDIKITAVREVEEESGVRARIGNLLAVTRHAYRLYGGFFVKTTYWYAMYAGKDAPFKPQTEEGIEKCEWVTDEDLDYRLANTYPSVIEVFRAASVS
;
A
#
# COMPACT_ATOMS: atom_id res chain seq x y z
N MET A 1 -13.83 -1.10 6.25
CA MET A 1 -12.67 -0.43 6.89
C MET A 1 -11.65 0.00 5.84
N ILE A 2 -11.12 1.24 5.94
CA ILE A 2 -10.09 1.77 5.03
C ILE A 2 -8.88 2.19 5.88
N THR A 3 -7.70 1.68 5.54
CA THR A 3 -6.43 1.98 6.20
C THR A 3 -5.55 2.85 5.30
N THR A 4 -4.91 3.88 5.87
CA THR A 4 -3.95 4.74 5.17
C THR A 4 -2.71 4.92 6.04
N TYR A 5 -1.54 4.65 5.47
CA TYR A 5 -0.25 4.76 6.14
C TYR A 5 0.34 6.17 5.99
N PHE A 6 0.78 6.75 7.10
CA PHE A 6 1.52 8.01 7.22
C PHE A 6 2.91 7.69 7.79
N LYS A 7 3.84 7.21 6.96
CA LYS A 7 5.12 6.62 7.43
C LYS A 7 4.86 5.43 8.37
N SER A 8 5.24 5.55 9.65
CA SER A 8 5.00 4.54 10.70
C SER A 8 3.62 4.66 11.38
N ARG A 9 2.81 5.67 11.03
CA ARG A 9 1.52 5.97 11.66
C ARG A 9 0.37 5.50 10.78
N ILE A 10 -0.76 5.19 11.40
CA ILE A 10 -1.92 4.63 10.69
C ILE A 10 -3.16 5.48 10.93
N LEU A 11 -3.82 5.86 9.84
CA LEU A 11 -5.20 6.34 9.83
C LEU A 11 -6.12 5.18 9.46
N THR A 12 -7.07 4.87 10.31
CA THR A 12 -8.13 3.88 10.06
C THR A 12 -9.48 4.57 10.00
N ILE A 13 -10.25 4.36 8.93
CA ILE A 13 -11.65 4.79 8.81
C ILE A 13 -12.49 3.51 8.88
N ALA A 14 -13.35 3.40 9.90
CA ALA A 14 -14.10 2.18 10.16
C ALA A 14 -15.55 2.47 10.59
N ALA A 15 -16.48 1.62 10.17
CA ALA A 15 -17.81 1.60 10.72
C ALA A 15 -17.77 1.25 12.23
N LYS A 16 -18.76 1.71 12.99
CA LYS A 16 -18.78 1.60 14.46
C LYS A 16 -18.49 0.20 15.01
N TYR A 17 -18.97 -0.83 14.32
CA TYR A 17 -18.82 -2.22 14.76
C TYR A 17 -17.53 -2.90 14.23
N ASP A 18 -16.83 -2.23 13.31
CA ASP A 18 -15.59 -2.73 12.69
C ASP A 18 -14.34 -2.01 13.25
N ILE A 19 -14.52 -1.19 14.29
CA ILE A 19 -13.40 -0.49 14.94
C ILE A 19 -12.49 -1.55 15.57
N PRO A 20 -11.20 -1.62 15.15
CA PRO A 20 -10.25 -2.55 15.76
C PRO A 20 -10.16 -2.30 17.28
N LEU A 21 -9.87 -3.37 18.04
CA LEU A 21 -9.48 -3.19 19.45
C LEU A 21 -8.31 -2.20 19.48
N VAL A 22 -8.52 -1.09 20.20
CA VAL A 22 -7.60 0.05 20.20
C VAL A 22 -6.30 -0.40 20.84
N ALA A 23 -5.22 -0.43 20.04
CA ALA A 23 -3.88 -0.56 20.58
C ALA A 23 -3.52 0.72 21.36
N ASP A 24 -2.59 0.60 22.32
CA ASP A 24 -2.03 1.75 23.01
C ASP A 24 -1.57 2.81 21.99
N GLU A 25 -1.73 4.10 22.35
CA GLU A 25 -1.41 5.25 21.49
C GLU A 25 -2.32 5.46 20.25
N THR A 26 -3.52 4.86 20.22
CA THR A 26 -4.53 5.14 19.18
C THR A 26 -5.56 6.13 19.69
N PHE A 27 -5.75 7.25 18.98
CA PHE A 27 -6.80 8.20 19.22
C PHE A 27 -8.07 7.81 18.44
N LEU A 28 -9.23 7.79 19.11
CA LEU A 28 -10.53 7.53 18.47
C LEU A 28 -11.27 8.85 18.27
N LEU A 29 -11.45 9.25 17.02
CA LEU A 29 -12.26 10.39 16.61
C LEU A 29 -13.67 9.91 16.23
N LYS A 30 -14.70 10.51 16.87
CA LYS A 30 -16.12 10.27 16.58
C LYS A 30 -16.76 11.54 16.02
N PRO A 31 -16.58 11.81 14.72
CA PRO A 31 -17.06 13.02 14.10
C PRO A 31 -18.56 12.94 13.80
N THR A 32 -19.19 14.09 13.62
CA THR A 32 -20.51 14.22 12.99
C THR A 32 -20.38 14.31 11.47
N ALA A 33 -21.47 14.15 10.72
CA ALA A 33 -21.43 14.17 9.26
C ALA A 33 -21.05 15.55 8.66
N ASP A 34 -21.15 16.63 9.42
CA ASP A 34 -20.75 18.00 9.07
C ASP A 34 -19.30 18.34 9.45
N TYR A 35 -18.56 17.39 10.04
CA TYR A 35 -17.16 17.58 10.38
C TYR A 35 -16.30 17.86 9.15
N ASP A 36 -15.33 18.78 9.26
CA ASP A 36 -14.35 19.06 8.20
C ASP A 36 -13.26 17.97 8.17
N PHE A 37 -13.54 16.87 7.47
CA PHE A 37 -12.63 15.74 7.34
C PHE A 37 -11.30 16.10 6.66
N SER A 38 -11.27 17.16 5.84
CA SER A 38 -10.05 17.57 5.13
C SER A 38 -8.92 18.04 6.07
N ARG A 39 -9.21 18.21 7.35
CA ARG A 39 -8.22 18.53 8.39
C ARG A 39 -7.44 17.31 8.87
N ILE A 40 -7.97 16.09 8.69
CA ILE A 40 -7.39 14.86 9.24
C ILE A 40 -5.97 14.60 8.73
N PRO A 41 -5.63 14.72 7.43
CA PRO A 41 -4.26 14.51 6.95
C PRO A 41 -3.24 15.42 7.65
N PHE A 42 -3.59 16.68 7.88
CA PHE A 42 -2.74 17.66 8.57
C PHE A 42 -2.61 17.30 10.06
N MET A 43 -3.68 16.86 10.71
CA MET A 43 -3.64 16.37 12.09
C MET A 43 -2.70 15.15 12.20
N MET A 44 -2.76 14.23 11.24
CA MET A 44 -1.86 13.07 11.22
C MET A 44 -0.40 13.46 11.05
N GLU A 45 -0.10 14.54 10.37
CA GLU A 45 1.27 14.99 10.14
C GLU A 45 1.84 15.82 11.30
N GLU A 46 1.05 16.75 11.82
CA GLU A 46 1.51 17.77 12.78
C GLU A 46 1.40 17.31 14.25
N ASN A 47 0.43 16.46 14.56
CA ASN A 47 0.18 16.05 15.94
C ASN A 47 0.99 14.80 16.30
N THR A 48 1.86 14.91 17.28
CA THR A 48 2.72 13.83 17.79
C THR A 48 2.21 13.18 19.07
N SER A 49 1.04 13.60 19.59
CA SER A 49 0.48 13.07 20.84
C SER A 49 -0.20 11.70 20.70
N PHE A 50 -0.34 11.19 19.47
CA PHE A 50 -0.84 9.84 19.19
C PHE A 50 -0.10 9.23 18.00
N GLN A 51 0.07 7.91 17.99
CA GLN A 51 0.66 7.19 16.87
C GLN A 51 -0.37 6.88 15.78
N ASN A 52 -1.56 6.45 16.18
CA ASN A 52 -2.60 6.04 15.25
C ASN A 52 -3.88 6.84 15.50
N LEU A 53 -4.65 7.04 14.43
CA LEU A 53 -5.97 7.68 14.48
C LEU A 53 -7.00 6.72 13.89
N THR A 54 -8.03 6.41 14.65
CA THR A 54 -9.22 5.75 14.13
C THR A 54 -10.35 6.76 14.05
N VAL A 55 -10.99 6.84 12.88
CA VAL A 55 -12.14 7.67 12.61
C VAL A 55 -13.37 6.78 12.51
N GLU A 56 -14.29 6.92 13.47
CA GLU A 56 -15.59 6.26 13.39
C GLU A 56 -16.43 6.92 12.29
N VAL A 57 -16.95 6.12 11.37
CA VAL A 57 -17.79 6.61 10.27
C VAL A 57 -19.12 7.14 10.85
N PRO A 58 -19.49 8.41 10.59
CA PRO A 58 -20.77 8.96 11.05
C PRO A 58 -21.98 8.21 10.49
N ASN A 59 -23.07 8.20 11.24
CA ASN A 59 -24.32 7.64 10.77
C ASN A 59 -24.74 8.24 9.41
N GLY A 60 -25.12 7.40 8.47
CA GLY A 60 -25.56 7.80 7.12
C GLY A 60 -24.43 8.06 6.13
N MET A 61 -23.17 7.80 6.50
CA MET A 61 -22.01 7.85 5.62
C MET A 61 -21.40 6.45 5.44
N THR A 62 -20.62 6.29 4.37
CA THR A 62 -19.77 5.12 4.10
C THR A 62 -18.31 5.45 4.41
N GLU A 63 -17.48 4.41 4.60
CA GLU A 63 -16.03 4.57 4.75
C GLU A 63 -15.40 5.28 3.53
N GLN A 64 -15.93 5.00 2.33
CA GLN A 64 -15.42 5.63 1.11
C GLN A 64 -15.75 7.12 1.05
N GLU A 65 -16.95 7.54 1.46
CA GLU A 65 -17.30 8.97 1.53
C GLU A 65 -16.45 9.71 2.56
N VAL A 66 -16.19 9.12 3.72
CA VAL A 66 -15.30 9.70 4.73
C VAL A 66 -13.88 9.79 4.19
N PHE A 67 -13.38 8.75 3.50
CA PHE A 67 -12.07 8.78 2.86
C PHE A 67 -11.98 9.87 1.78
N ASP A 68 -12.97 9.98 0.91
CA ASP A 68 -12.98 10.96 -0.17
C ASP A 68 -13.00 12.40 0.36
N ARG A 69 -13.76 12.69 1.43
CA ARG A 69 -13.74 13.99 2.11
C ARG A 69 -12.43 14.24 2.86
N THR A 70 -11.84 13.20 3.46
CA THR A 70 -10.54 13.28 4.14
C THR A 70 -9.44 13.73 3.18
N PHE A 71 -9.44 13.21 1.98
CA PHE A 71 -8.42 13.49 0.97
C PHE A 71 -8.91 14.36 -0.20
N GLU A 72 -9.97 15.17 -0.01
CA GLU A 72 -10.52 16.03 -1.08
C GLU A 72 -9.56 17.14 -1.54
N LYS A 73 -8.72 17.64 -0.61
CA LYS A 73 -7.73 18.70 -0.86
C LYS A 73 -6.32 18.17 -1.10
N VAL A 74 -6.19 16.88 -1.33
CA VAL A 74 -4.92 16.17 -1.47
C VAL A 74 -4.80 15.60 -2.87
N THR A 75 -3.62 15.67 -3.48
CA THR A 75 -3.39 15.04 -4.80
C THR A 75 -3.49 13.53 -4.70
N LYS A 76 -4.43 12.94 -5.44
CA LYS A 76 -4.64 11.49 -5.50
C LYS A 76 -3.79 10.89 -6.62
N ILE A 77 -3.03 9.84 -6.30
CA ILE A 77 -2.19 9.09 -7.25
C ILE A 77 -2.59 7.63 -7.18
N ASN A 78 -2.79 6.99 -8.33
CA ASN A 78 -2.93 5.56 -8.43
C ASN A 78 -1.60 4.90 -8.79
N ALA A 79 -1.39 3.69 -8.30
CA ALA A 79 -0.26 2.84 -8.61
C ALA A 79 -0.71 1.39 -8.76
N GLY A 80 -0.01 0.64 -9.58
CA GLY A 80 -0.22 -0.80 -9.74
C GLY A 80 1.04 -1.57 -9.37
N GLY A 81 0.90 -2.75 -8.79
CA GLY A 81 2.03 -3.61 -8.45
C GLY A 81 1.63 -5.07 -8.31
N GLY A 82 2.61 -5.94 -8.12
CA GLY A 82 2.40 -7.37 -8.10
C GLY A 82 3.11 -8.10 -6.97
N LEU A 83 2.40 -9.06 -6.37
CA LEU A 83 3.01 -10.18 -5.66
C LEU A 83 3.22 -11.28 -6.69
N VAL A 84 4.45 -11.38 -7.19
CA VAL A 84 4.80 -12.33 -8.24
C VAL A 84 5.33 -13.61 -7.62
N GLN A 85 4.75 -14.74 -8.03
CA GLN A 85 5.21 -16.07 -7.65
C GLN A 85 5.75 -16.80 -8.89
N ASP A 86 6.89 -17.47 -8.76
CA ASP A 86 7.40 -18.34 -9.80
C ASP A 86 6.72 -19.72 -9.78
N SER A 87 7.08 -20.59 -10.73
CA SER A 87 6.51 -21.94 -10.80
C SER A 87 6.99 -22.89 -9.70
N GLU A 88 7.92 -22.48 -8.85
CA GLU A 88 8.39 -23.23 -7.66
C GLU A 88 7.81 -22.64 -6.36
N GLY A 89 6.95 -21.63 -6.44
CA GLY A 89 6.33 -21.00 -5.29
C GLY A 89 7.15 -19.87 -4.66
N LYS A 90 8.31 -19.49 -5.23
CA LYS A 90 9.13 -18.40 -4.70
C LYS A 90 8.54 -17.04 -5.05
N HIS A 91 8.70 -16.08 -4.15
CA HIS A 91 8.18 -14.73 -4.31
C HIS A 91 9.26 -13.75 -4.82
N LEU A 92 8.91 -12.95 -5.84
CA LEU A 92 9.76 -11.86 -6.28
C LEU A 92 9.74 -10.73 -5.25
N MET A 93 10.90 -10.36 -4.75
CA MET A 93 11.08 -9.17 -3.95
C MET A 93 12.19 -8.28 -4.53
N ILE A 94 12.03 -6.97 -4.38
CA ILE A 94 13.03 -5.97 -4.74
C ILE A 94 13.62 -5.37 -3.47
N TYR A 95 14.89 -4.98 -3.51
CA TYR A 95 15.55 -4.27 -2.41
C TYR A 95 15.91 -2.86 -2.87
N ARG A 96 15.36 -1.85 -2.20
CA ARG A 96 15.63 -0.44 -2.48
C ARG A 96 15.53 0.41 -1.21
N ASN A 97 16.31 1.48 -1.15
CA ASN A 97 16.31 2.39 0.00
C ASN A 97 16.52 1.68 1.37
N GLY A 98 17.29 0.59 1.38
CA GLY A 98 17.62 -0.15 2.60
C GLY A 98 16.52 -1.12 3.09
N VAL A 99 15.43 -1.32 2.35
CA VAL A 99 14.31 -2.20 2.73
C VAL A 99 13.87 -3.09 1.57
N TRP A 100 13.25 -4.21 1.91
CA TRP A 100 12.58 -5.08 0.95
C TRP A 100 11.20 -4.51 0.60
N ASP A 101 10.82 -4.64 -0.66
CA ASP A 101 9.55 -4.14 -1.21
C ASP A 101 9.04 -5.08 -2.31
N LEU A 102 7.84 -4.85 -2.78
CA LEU A 102 7.27 -5.48 -3.97
C LEU A 102 7.31 -4.48 -5.15
N PRO A 103 7.50 -4.96 -6.39
CA PRO A 103 7.55 -4.09 -7.55
C PRO A 103 6.19 -3.42 -7.80
N LYS A 104 6.21 -2.09 -8.03
CA LYS A 104 5.03 -1.24 -8.25
C LYS A 104 5.43 0.15 -8.67
N GLY A 105 4.61 0.78 -9.46
CA GLY A 105 4.79 2.18 -9.81
C GLY A 105 3.52 2.91 -10.20
N MET A 106 3.67 4.15 -10.63
CA MET A 106 2.54 5.04 -10.87
C MET A 106 1.80 4.69 -12.17
N GLN A 107 0.47 4.83 -12.11
CA GLN A 107 -0.40 4.74 -13.27
C GLN A 107 -0.13 5.91 -14.21
N GLU A 108 0.15 5.61 -15.48
CA GLU A 108 0.25 6.63 -16.51
C GLU A 108 -1.13 7.15 -16.94
N LYS A 109 -1.12 8.28 -17.63
CA LYS A 109 -2.37 8.89 -18.13
C LYS A 109 -3.07 7.92 -19.10
N ASP A 110 -4.36 7.70 -18.85
CA ASP A 110 -5.25 6.85 -19.67
C ASP A 110 -4.85 5.34 -19.69
N GLU A 111 -3.95 4.91 -18.80
CA GLU A 111 -3.56 3.52 -18.63
C GLU A 111 -4.55 2.76 -17.73
N ASP A 112 -4.85 1.50 -18.06
CA ASP A 112 -5.59 0.61 -17.14
C ASP A 112 -4.67 0.17 -15.98
N ILE A 113 -5.20 0.13 -14.76
CA ILE A 113 -4.40 -0.16 -13.56
C ILE A 113 -3.78 -1.56 -13.56
N LYS A 114 -4.38 -2.53 -14.26
CA LYS A 114 -3.80 -3.87 -14.42
C LYS A 114 -2.61 -3.83 -15.38
N ILE A 115 -2.70 -3.00 -16.42
CA ILE A 115 -1.59 -2.79 -17.36
C ILE A 115 -0.43 -2.12 -16.61
N THR A 116 -0.72 -1.07 -15.82
CA THR A 116 0.27 -0.45 -14.93
C THR A 116 0.99 -1.49 -14.09
N ALA A 117 0.24 -2.37 -13.40
CA ALA A 117 0.83 -3.35 -12.51
C ALA A 117 1.77 -4.32 -13.23
N VAL A 118 1.41 -4.77 -14.44
CA VAL A 118 2.27 -5.67 -15.25
C VAL A 118 3.50 -4.93 -15.76
N ARG A 119 3.33 -3.72 -16.29
CA ARG A 119 4.42 -2.88 -16.80
C ARG A 119 5.45 -2.59 -15.71
N GLU A 120 5.00 -2.15 -14.54
CA GLU A 120 5.87 -1.81 -13.42
C GLU A 120 6.66 -3.01 -12.89
N VAL A 121 6.02 -4.19 -12.81
CA VAL A 121 6.74 -5.43 -12.46
C VAL A 121 7.86 -5.72 -13.47
N GLU A 122 7.58 -5.61 -14.77
CA GLU A 122 8.60 -5.84 -15.82
C GLU A 122 9.69 -4.76 -15.80
N GLU A 123 9.34 -3.47 -15.63
CA GLU A 123 10.29 -2.36 -15.62
C GLU A 123 11.21 -2.41 -14.40
N GLU A 124 10.66 -2.58 -13.19
CA GLU A 124 11.43 -2.58 -11.95
C GLU A 124 12.30 -3.84 -11.75
N SER A 125 11.87 -5.00 -12.28
CA SER A 125 12.56 -6.27 -12.03
C SER A 125 13.12 -6.99 -13.26
N GLY A 126 12.61 -6.67 -14.45
CA GLY A 126 12.86 -7.42 -15.68
C GLY A 126 12.01 -8.68 -15.84
N VAL A 127 11.17 -9.02 -14.86
CA VAL A 127 10.37 -10.25 -14.85
C VAL A 127 9.05 -10.04 -15.58
N ARG A 128 8.80 -10.86 -16.61
CA ARG A 128 7.50 -10.91 -17.28
C ARG A 128 6.56 -11.86 -16.55
N ALA A 129 5.49 -11.29 -16.02
CA ALA A 129 4.52 -12.02 -15.24
C ALA A 129 3.10 -11.93 -15.82
N ARG A 130 2.34 -13.01 -15.68
CA ARG A 130 0.92 -13.06 -16.01
C ARG A 130 0.11 -12.60 -14.81
N ILE A 131 -0.78 -11.61 -15.01
CA ILE A 131 -1.63 -11.07 -13.95
C ILE A 131 -2.76 -12.05 -13.58
N GLY A 132 -3.06 -12.11 -12.28
CA GLY A 132 -4.17 -12.83 -11.66
C GLY A 132 -5.16 -11.90 -10.98
N ASN A 133 -5.68 -12.33 -9.83
CA ASN A 133 -6.69 -11.61 -9.06
C ASN A 133 -6.09 -10.42 -8.30
N LEU A 134 -6.93 -9.41 -8.02
CA LEU A 134 -6.60 -8.35 -7.06
C LEU A 134 -6.51 -8.97 -5.64
N LEU A 135 -5.38 -8.75 -4.96
CA LEU A 135 -5.13 -9.22 -3.60
C LEU A 135 -5.48 -8.17 -2.55
N ALA A 136 -4.95 -6.97 -2.73
CA ALA A 136 -5.08 -5.90 -1.75
C ALA A 136 -5.06 -4.52 -2.40
N VAL A 137 -5.56 -3.53 -1.65
CA VAL A 137 -5.45 -2.10 -1.99
C VAL A 137 -4.87 -1.37 -0.78
N THR A 138 -3.62 -0.92 -0.90
CA THR A 138 -2.96 -0.16 0.17
C THR A 138 -2.91 1.32 -0.14
N ARG A 139 -2.87 2.16 0.89
CA ARG A 139 -2.85 3.62 0.75
C ARG A 139 -1.75 4.24 1.58
N HIS A 140 -1.00 5.17 0.95
CA HIS A 140 0.06 5.92 1.63
C HIS A 140 -0.16 7.41 1.43
N ALA A 141 -0.12 8.17 2.53
CA ALA A 141 -0.16 9.63 2.49
C ALA A 141 1.21 10.20 2.86
N TYR A 142 1.68 11.18 2.08
CA TYR A 142 3.02 11.77 2.26
C TYR A 142 3.11 13.18 1.67
N ARG A 143 4.11 13.95 2.12
CA ARG A 143 4.50 15.21 1.50
C ARG A 143 5.66 15.03 0.54
N LEU A 144 5.55 15.69 -0.60
CA LEU A 144 6.61 15.75 -1.60
C LEU A 144 6.57 17.13 -2.30
N TYR A 145 7.71 17.80 -2.41
CA TYR A 145 7.85 19.11 -3.06
C TYR A 145 6.81 20.15 -2.61
N GLY A 146 6.48 20.17 -1.31
CA GLY A 146 5.50 21.09 -0.72
C GLY A 146 4.01 20.71 -0.96
N GLY A 147 3.75 19.72 -1.80
CA GLY A 147 2.42 19.14 -2.00
C GLY A 147 2.11 18.00 -1.02
N PHE A 148 0.83 17.74 -0.80
CA PHE A 148 0.37 16.59 -0.03
C PHE A 148 -0.30 15.59 -0.97
N PHE A 149 0.07 14.31 -0.84
CA PHE A 149 -0.33 13.26 -1.76
C PHE A 149 -0.92 12.08 -1.00
N VAL A 150 -1.91 11.40 -1.60
CA VAL A 150 -2.34 10.06 -1.21
C VAL A 150 -2.18 9.14 -2.41
N LYS A 151 -1.31 8.12 -2.26
CA LYS A 151 -1.09 7.09 -3.26
C LYS A 151 -1.88 5.85 -2.90
N THR A 152 -2.78 5.43 -3.79
CA THR A 152 -3.51 4.17 -3.72
C THR A 152 -2.84 3.15 -4.61
N THR A 153 -2.33 2.06 -4.06
CA THR A 153 -1.66 0.98 -4.81
C THR A 153 -2.55 -0.24 -4.86
N TYR A 154 -2.81 -0.71 -6.07
CA TYR A 154 -3.57 -1.94 -6.36
C TYR A 154 -2.59 -3.09 -6.57
N TRP A 155 -2.66 -4.10 -5.72
CA TRP A 155 -1.76 -5.25 -5.70
C TRP A 155 -2.42 -6.47 -6.29
N TYR A 156 -1.80 -7.06 -7.30
CA TYR A 156 -2.30 -8.24 -7.97
C TYR A 156 -1.42 -9.46 -7.70
N ALA A 157 -2.06 -10.64 -7.56
CA ALA A 157 -1.34 -11.89 -7.72
C ALA A 157 -0.78 -11.98 -9.13
N MET A 158 0.46 -12.38 -9.27
CA MET A 158 1.10 -12.57 -10.57
C MET A 158 1.93 -13.83 -10.61
N TYR A 159 2.11 -14.38 -11.82
CA TYR A 159 2.77 -15.66 -12.01
C TYR A 159 3.83 -15.54 -13.10
N ALA A 160 5.06 -15.99 -12.79
CA ALA A 160 6.20 -16.00 -13.69
C ALA A 160 6.71 -17.43 -13.94
N GLY A 161 7.53 -17.59 -14.97
CA GLY A 161 8.26 -18.84 -15.20
C GLY A 161 9.39 -19.03 -14.18
N LYS A 162 9.85 -20.28 -14.04
CA LYS A 162 11.01 -20.61 -13.21
C LYS A 162 12.25 -19.84 -13.66
N ASP A 163 13.00 -19.34 -12.69
CA ASP A 163 14.30 -18.69 -12.89
C ASP A 163 14.27 -17.56 -13.95
N ALA A 164 13.14 -16.83 -14.04
CA ALA A 164 13.07 -15.64 -14.89
C ALA A 164 14.20 -14.67 -14.51
N PRO A 165 15.02 -14.23 -15.50
CA PRO A 165 16.21 -13.43 -15.22
C PRO A 165 15.81 -12.03 -14.71
N PHE A 166 16.61 -11.50 -13.79
CA PHE A 166 16.43 -10.16 -13.26
C PHE A 166 17.16 -9.10 -14.10
N LYS A 167 16.52 -7.94 -14.17
CA LYS A 167 17.12 -6.69 -14.66
C LYS A 167 16.62 -5.54 -13.78
N PRO A 168 17.21 -5.36 -12.58
CA PRO A 168 16.80 -4.30 -11.66
C PRO A 168 16.89 -2.92 -12.32
N GLN A 169 15.89 -2.09 -12.14
CA GLN A 169 15.87 -0.69 -12.60
C GLN A 169 16.65 0.18 -11.61
N THR A 170 17.94 0.28 -11.80
CA THR A 170 18.87 0.98 -10.89
C THR A 170 18.61 2.48 -10.82
N GLU A 171 18.03 3.08 -11.85
CA GLU A 171 17.65 4.50 -11.90
C GLU A 171 16.57 4.85 -10.86
N GLU A 172 15.77 3.87 -10.43
CA GLU A 172 14.79 4.01 -9.35
C GLU A 172 15.32 3.58 -7.98
N GLY A 173 16.63 3.37 -7.87
CA GLY A 173 17.29 2.96 -6.63
C GLY A 173 17.07 1.50 -6.25
N ILE A 174 16.63 0.66 -7.20
CA ILE A 174 16.52 -0.78 -6.99
C ILE A 174 17.93 -1.39 -7.08
N GLU A 175 18.43 -1.84 -5.93
CA GLU A 175 19.78 -2.38 -5.82
C GLU A 175 19.83 -3.85 -6.25
N LYS A 176 18.76 -4.62 -5.99
CA LYS A 176 18.65 -6.03 -6.38
C LYS A 176 17.21 -6.54 -6.42
N CYS A 177 17.01 -7.63 -7.12
CA CYS A 177 15.81 -8.46 -7.13
C CYS A 177 16.20 -9.88 -6.67
N GLU A 178 15.29 -10.54 -5.94
CA GLU A 178 15.49 -11.92 -5.47
C GLU A 178 14.20 -12.74 -5.63
N TRP A 179 14.36 -14.03 -5.95
CA TRP A 179 13.32 -15.04 -5.72
C TRP A 179 13.47 -15.55 -4.29
N VAL A 180 12.53 -15.20 -3.42
CA VAL A 180 12.55 -15.50 -1.98
C VAL A 180 11.66 -16.71 -1.72
N THR A 181 12.21 -17.73 -1.04
CA THR A 181 11.45 -18.91 -0.60
C THR A 181 10.59 -18.58 0.62
N ASP A 182 9.59 -19.40 0.91
CA ASP A 182 8.78 -19.24 2.13
C ASP A 182 9.62 -19.30 3.40
N GLU A 183 10.69 -20.11 3.40
CA GLU A 183 11.63 -20.25 4.53
C GLU A 183 12.39 -18.96 4.82
N ASP A 184 12.73 -18.19 3.78
CA ASP A 184 13.47 -16.93 3.88
C ASP A 184 12.55 -15.70 4.01
N LEU A 185 11.25 -15.87 3.78
CA LEU A 185 10.29 -14.78 3.67
C LEU A 185 10.19 -13.96 4.97
N ASP A 186 10.11 -14.62 6.12
CA ASP A 186 10.02 -13.95 7.42
C ASP A 186 11.20 -13.01 7.67
N TYR A 187 12.40 -13.43 7.25
CA TYR A 187 13.60 -12.60 7.37
C TYR A 187 13.51 -11.34 6.47
N ARG A 188 12.95 -11.46 5.26
CA ARG A 188 12.74 -10.30 4.37
C ARG A 188 11.63 -9.39 4.90
N LEU A 189 10.54 -9.97 5.42
CA LEU A 189 9.41 -9.23 5.99
C LEU A 189 9.75 -8.52 7.30
N ALA A 190 10.78 -8.93 8.02
CA ALA A 190 11.28 -8.20 9.19
C ALA A 190 11.88 -6.81 8.82
N ASN A 191 12.26 -6.62 7.56
CA ASN A 191 12.79 -5.35 7.04
C ASN A 191 12.02 -4.89 5.79
N THR A 192 10.71 -4.71 5.92
CA THR A 192 9.83 -4.24 4.84
C THR A 192 8.80 -3.23 5.35
N TYR A 193 7.99 -2.70 4.44
CA TYR A 193 6.90 -1.80 4.80
C TYR A 193 5.68 -2.57 5.35
N PRO A 194 4.93 -2.02 6.33
CA PRO A 194 3.71 -2.65 6.85
C PRO A 194 2.68 -2.99 5.77
N SER A 195 2.60 -2.17 4.72
CA SER A 195 1.72 -2.41 3.58
C SER A 195 2.09 -3.64 2.75
N VAL A 196 3.38 -3.99 2.66
CA VAL A 196 3.85 -5.22 2.00
C VAL A 196 3.42 -6.44 2.81
N ILE A 197 3.54 -6.37 4.15
CA ILE A 197 3.03 -7.41 5.05
C ILE A 197 1.52 -7.63 4.85
N GLU A 198 0.75 -6.54 4.67
CA GLU A 198 -0.69 -6.62 4.37
C GLU A 198 -0.97 -7.38 3.06
N VAL A 199 -0.17 -7.16 2.01
CA VAL A 199 -0.31 -7.86 0.73
C VAL A 199 -0.07 -9.37 0.89
N PHE A 200 0.99 -9.77 1.60
CA PHE A 200 1.26 -11.19 1.86
C PHE A 200 0.17 -11.85 2.70
N ARG A 201 -0.37 -11.16 3.71
CA ARG A 201 -1.51 -11.66 4.51
C ARG A 201 -2.76 -11.86 3.64
N ALA A 202 -3.06 -10.92 2.76
CA ALA A 202 -4.20 -11.04 1.84
C ALA A 202 -4.05 -12.24 0.89
N ALA A 203 -2.84 -12.51 0.41
CA ALA A 203 -2.55 -13.66 -0.44
C ALA A 203 -2.69 -15.01 0.28
N SER A 204 -2.38 -15.06 1.58
CA SER A 204 -2.48 -16.29 2.39
C SER A 204 -3.93 -16.72 2.71
N VAL A 205 -4.91 -15.85 2.47
CA VAL A 205 -6.34 -16.09 2.74
C VAL A 205 -7.12 -16.35 1.45
N SER A 206 -6.49 -16.13 0.28
CA SER A 206 -7.09 -16.26 -1.06
C SER A 206 -6.85 -17.64 -1.64
#